data_62824b6375bddcfe4d73e97710f90730
#
_entry.id   62824b6375bddcfe4d73e97710f90730
#
_cell.length_a   1.000
_cell.length_b   1.000
_cell.length_c   1.000
_cell.angle_alpha   90.00
_cell.angle_beta   90.00
_cell.angle_gamma   90.00
#
_symmetry.space_group_name_H-M   'P 1'
#
loop_
_entity.id
_entity.type
_entity.pdbx_description
1 polymer ?
#
loop_
_entity_poly.entity_id
_entity_poly.type
_entity_poly.pdbx_seq_one_letter_code
_entity_poly.pdbx_strand_id
1 'polypeptide(L)'
;CIRDRSSSADDWSLSSVIWIFSVSIVCLGLAAAIAGKWLEDVGPRCVGVTAACLWGGGFIVGGFGILTHQLWLIYLGYGVLGGCGLGLGYVSPVSTLIRWFPDRRGMATGMAIMGFGGGAMIGAPLKKFLLDLHAKAPEYLGTEGAVSLITENGRRFAEIAGEKVEVVVATATEAAQLAVPGDAGVYVVGTGNTGAAGAFLTLGIVYFIIMIIAAFQYRVPAEGWKPEG
;
A
#
# COMPACT_ATOMS: atom_id res chain seq x y z
N CYS A 1 -8.05 3.80 -6.95
CA CYS A 1 -8.93 4.59 -6.08
C CYS A 1 -9.30 3.76 -4.88
N ILE A 2 -8.96 4.22 -3.68
CA ILE A 2 -9.43 3.60 -2.43
C ILE A 2 -10.83 4.17 -2.17
N ARG A 3 -11.81 3.73 -2.96
CA ARG A 3 -13.23 3.91 -2.63
C ARG A 3 -13.65 2.66 -1.88
N ASP A 4 -13.55 2.72 -0.56
CA ASP A 4 -13.98 1.61 0.32
C ASP A 4 -15.50 1.61 0.53
N ARG A 5 -16.16 2.70 0.10
CA ARG A 5 -17.62 2.85 0.11
C ARG A 5 -18.04 3.40 -1.24
N SER A 6 -19.09 2.86 -1.81
CA SER A 6 -19.68 3.39 -3.04
C SER A 6 -20.20 4.80 -2.79
N SER A 7 -19.43 5.82 -3.27
CA SER A 7 -19.73 7.26 -3.32
C SER A 7 -20.66 7.82 -2.21
N SER A 8 -20.31 7.61 -0.94
CA SER A 8 -20.93 8.34 0.16
C SER A 8 -20.27 9.71 0.35
N ALA A 9 -20.94 10.65 1.01
CA ALA A 9 -20.40 11.97 1.32
C ALA A 9 -19.15 11.91 2.21
N ASP A 10 -18.88 10.77 2.85
CA ASP A 10 -17.75 10.53 3.74
C ASP A 10 -16.54 9.88 3.02
N ASP A 11 -16.59 9.71 1.69
CA ASP A 11 -15.47 9.18 0.91
C ASP A 11 -14.28 10.16 0.86
N TRP A 12 -13.09 9.60 0.97
CA TRP A 12 -11.87 10.40 0.84
C TRP A 12 -11.71 10.96 -0.57
N SER A 13 -11.36 12.23 -0.65
CA SER A 13 -11.04 12.84 -1.94
C SER A 13 -9.82 12.17 -2.57
N LEU A 14 -9.82 12.03 -3.90
CA LEU A 14 -8.68 11.48 -4.62
C LEU A 14 -7.40 12.26 -4.33
N SER A 15 -7.48 13.58 -4.20
CA SER A 15 -6.36 14.44 -3.82
C SER A 15 -5.75 14.04 -2.49
N SER A 16 -6.58 13.84 -1.46
CA SER A 16 -6.11 13.45 -0.13
C SER A 16 -5.35 12.10 -0.16
N VAL A 17 -5.81 11.17 -0.98
CA VAL A 17 -5.15 9.87 -1.14
C VAL A 17 -3.83 9.98 -1.89
N ILE A 18 -3.75 10.82 -2.93
CA ILE A 18 -2.52 11.04 -3.71
C ILE A 18 -1.41 11.65 -2.83
N TRP A 19 -1.75 12.56 -1.92
CA TRP A 19 -0.78 13.16 -1.01
C TRP A 19 -0.07 12.14 -0.11
N ILE A 20 -0.68 10.99 0.20
CA ILE A 20 -0.04 9.91 0.96
C ILE A 20 1.24 9.44 0.26
N PHE A 21 1.18 9.28 -1.08
CA PHE A 21 2.34 8.91 -1.87
C PHE A 21 3.43 10.00 -1.84
N SER A 22 3.04 11.28 -1.94
CA SER A 22 3.99 12.40 -1.87
C SER A 22 4.73 12.43 -0.53
N VAL A 23 4.00 12.26 0.58
CA VAL A 23 4.61 12.15 1.93
C VAL A 23 5.56 10.96 2.01
N SER A 24 5.19 9.81 1.46
CA SER A 24 6.03 8.61 1.45
C SER A 24 7.36 8.86 0.72
N ILE A 25 7.34 9.53 -0.44
CA ILE A 25 8.56 9.85 -1.20
C ILE A 25 9.46 10.85 -0.45
N VAL A 26 8.88 11.86 0.19
CA VAL A 26 9.65 12.80 1.03
C VAL A 26 10.32 12.06 2.19
N CYS A 27 9.58 11.24 2.92
CA CYS A 27 10.11 10.43 4.02
C CYS A 27 11.19 9.45 3.54
N LEU A 28 11.02 8.84 2.36
CA LEU A 28 12.03 7.99 1.71
C LEU A 28 13.35 8.76 1.52
N GLY A 29 13.28 9.95 0.92
CA GLY A 29 14.48 10.76 0.66
C GLY A 29 15.19 11.19 1.95
N LEU A 30 14.44 11.64 2.96
CA LEU A 30 14.98 12.03 4.26
C LEU A 30 15.61 10.84 5.00
N ALA A 31 14.93 9.70 5.04
CA ALA A 31 15.43 8.49 5.66
C ALA A 31 16.71 7.98 4.96
N ALA A 32 16.75 7.99 3.63
CA ALA A 32 17.92 7.58 2.86
C ALA A 32 19.13 8.51 3.13
N ALA A 33 18.92 9.82 3.29
CA ALA A 33 19.96 10.79 3.60
C ALA A 33 20.60 10.53 5.00
N ILE A 34 19.76 10.21 6.00
CA ILE A 34 20.22 9.91 7.35
C ILE A 34 20.83 8.51 7.44
N ALA A 35 20.26 7.56 6.70
CA ALA A 35 20.65 6.16 6.72
C ALA A 35 22.11 5.91 6.29
N GLY A 36 22.67 6.75 5.44
CA GLY A 36 24.04 6.56 4.93
C GLY A 36 25.07 6.46 6.06
N LYS A 37 25.06 7.41 6.97
CA LYS A 37 25.99 7.43 8.12
C LYS A 37 25.66 6.31 9.12
N TRP A 38 24.40 6.13 9.44
CA TRP A 38 23.96 5.09 10.37
C TRP A 38 24.29 3.68 9.88
N LEU A 39 24.21 3.44 8.55
CA LEU A 39 24.56 2.18 7.93
C LEU A 39 26.07 1.84 8.10
N GLU A 40 26.95 2.86 8.10
CA GLU A 40 28.38 2.67 8.34
C GLU A 40 28.67 2.24 9.78
N ASP A 41 27.95 2.82 10.75
CA ASP A 41 28.13 2.54 12.17
C ASP A 41 27.56 1.19 12.62
N VAL A 42 26.36 0.82 12.14
CA VAL A 42 25.58 -0.33 12.66
C VAL A 42 25.59 -1.54 11.71
N GLY A 43 25.94 -1.31 10.46
CA GLY A 43 26.02 -2.34 9.43
C GLY A 43 24.67 -2.62 8.71
N PRO A 44 24.74 -3.25 7.51
CA PRO A 44 23.57 -3.37 6.62
C PRO A 44 22.49 -4.32 7.15
N ARG A 45 22.84 -5.29 8.01
CA ARG A 45 21.84 -6.20 8.60
C ARG A 45 20.86 -5.47 9.52
N CYS A 46 21.38 -4.67 10.44
CA CYS A 46 20.53 -3.93 11.38
C CYS A 46 19.64 -2.93 10.64
N VAL A 47 20.20 -2.21 9.67
CA VAL A 47 19.43 -1.27 8.84
C VAL A 47 18.37 -2.01 8.02
N GLY A 48 18.68 -3.18 7.46
CA GLY A 48 17.75 -4.03 6.73
C GLY A 48 16.59 -4.55 7.61
N VAL A 49 16.89 -4.97 8.83
CA VAL A 49 15.86 -5.41 9.81
C VAL A 49 14.95 -4.23 10.19
N THR A 50 15.54 -3.07 10.48
CA THR A 50 14.74 -1.86 10.79
C THR A 50 13.87 -1.45 9.61
N ALA A 51 14.41 -1.52 8.37
CA ALA A 51 13.64 -1.28 7.15
C ALA A 51 12.46 -2.25 7.03
N ALA A 52 12.65 -3.53 7.31
CA ALA A 52 11.60 -4.54 7.30
C ALA A 52 10.50 -4.25 8.32
N CYS A 53 10.87 -3.87 9.55
CA CYS A 53 9.91 -3.51 10.59
C CYS A 53 9.11 -2.26 10.22
N LEU A 54 9.76 -1.23 9.69
CA LEU A 54 9.11 0.02 9.30
C LEU A 54 8.22 -0.16 8.07
N TRP A 55 8.69 -0.86 7.05
CA TRP A 55 7.92 -1.10 5.83
C TRP A 55 6.72 -2.02 6.09
N GLY A 56 6.95 -3.21 6.68
CA GLY A 56 5.88 -4.14 7.03
C GLY A 56 4.90 -3.56 8.05
N GLY A 57 5.41 -2.94 9.11
CA GLY A 57 4.60 -2.24 10.11
C GLY A 57 3.80 -1.09 9.53
N GLY A 58 4.40 -0.32 8.61
CA GLY A 58 3.72 0.76 7.89
C GLY A 58 2.51 0.29 7.08
N PHE A 59 2.63 -0.85 6.40
CA PHE A 59 1.51 -1.49 5.70
C PHE A 59 0.43 -1.97 6.67
N ILE A 60 0.81 -2.57 7.78
CA ILE A 60 -0.15 -3.05 8.80
C ILE A 60 -0.92 -1.88 9.40
N VAL A 61 -0.24 -0.81 9.82
CA VAL A 61 -0.87 0.40 10.36
C VAL A 61 -1.77 1.07 9.31
N GLY A 62 -1.31 1.15 8.05
CA GLY A 62 -2.11 1.65 6.94
C GLY A 62 -3.36 0.80 6.67
N GLY A 63 -3.24 -0.53 6.74
CA GLY A 63 -4.37 -1.47 6.63
C GLY A 63 -5.41 -1.27 7.73
N PHE A 64 -4.99 -1.08 8.98
CA PHE A 64 -5.88 -0.70 10.07
C PHE A 64 -6.52 0.68 9.85
N GLY A 65 -5.78 1.65 9.28
CA GLY A 65 -6.32 2.95 8.89
C GLY A 65 -7.46 2.83 7.87
N ILE A 66 -7.36 1.90 6.92
CA ILE A 66 -8.43 1.62 5.96
C ILE A 66 -9.63 0.96 6.67
N LEU A 67 -9.40 -0.03 7.54
CA LEU A 67 -10.46 -0.72 8.29
C LEU A 67 -11.27 0.22 9.19
N THR A 68 -10.56 1.13 9.87
CA THR A 68 -11.17 2.10 10.79
C THR A 68 -11.64 3.38 10.09
N HIS A 69 -11.46 3.46 8.78
CA HIS A 69 -11.78 4.65 7.96
C HIS A 69 -11.09 5.93 8.45
N GLN A 70 -9.83 5.80 8.92
CA GLN A 70 -9.04 6.92 9.44
C GLN A 70 -7.87 7.25 8.52
N LEU A 71 -8.02 8.30 7.74
CA LEU A 71 -7.02 8.73 6.73
C LEU A 71 -5.65 9.05 7.36
N TRP A 72 -5.62 9.66 8.54
CA TRP A 72 -4.37 10.01 9.23
C TRP A 72 -3.49 8.79 9.57
N LEU A 73 -4.13 7.63 9.87
CA LEU A 73 -3.40 6.38 10.10
C LEU A 73 -2.71 5.88 8.84
N ILE A 74 -3.31 6.11 7.67
CA ILE A 74 -2.69 5.75 6.39
C ILE A 74 -1.51 6.67 6.09
N TYR A 75 -1.64 7.97 6.37
CA TYR A 75 -0.53 8.92 6.28
C TYR A 75 0.63 8.51 7.19
N LEU A 76 0.34 8.17 8.45
CA LEU A 76 1.36 7.74 9.39
C LEU A 76 1.96 6.38 8.99
N GLY A 77 1.11 5.39 8.71
CA GLY A 77 1.53 4.03 8.39
C GLY A 77 2.28 3.96 7.08
N TYR A 78 1.57 4.13 5.96
CA TYR A 78 2.17 4.00 4.63
C TYR A 78 3.02 5.21 4.26
N GLY A 79 2.57 6.43 4.60
CA GLY A 79 3.29 7.67 4.27
C GLY A 79 4.61 7.78 5.03
N VAL A 80 4.56 7.86 6.35
CA VAL A 80 5.76 8.13 7.17
C VAL A 80 6.55 6.84 7.42
N LEU A 81 5.96 5.85 8.11
CA LEU A 81 6.68 4.63 8.48
C LEU A 81 7.11 3.83 7.24
N GLY A 82 6.20 3.66 6.29
CA GLY A 82 6.49 3.00 5.03
C GLY A 82 7.55 3.75 4.21
N GLY A 83 7.43 5.07 4.06
CA GLY A 83 8.43 5.89 3.38
C GLY A 83 9.82 5.77 3.99
N CYS A 84 9.94 5.87 5.31
CA CYS A 84 11.21 5.67 6.02
C CYS A 84 11.75 4.24 5.82
N GLY A 85 10.90 3.22 5.95
CA GLY A 85 11.28 1.83 5.72
C GLY A 85 11.79 1.58 4.30
N LEU A 86 11.16 2.19 3.30
CA LEU A 86 11.58 2.10 1.90
C LEU A 86 12.94 2.77 1.68
N GLY A 87 13.18 3.95 2.28
CA GLY A 87 14.45 4.65 2.19
C GLY A 87 15.62 3.84 2.78
N LEU A 88 15.45 3.29 3.97
CA LEU A 88 16.43 2.39 4.62
C LEU A 88 16.66 1.12 3.80
N GLY A 89 15.57 0.52 3.31
CA GLY A 89 15.60 -0.70 2.50
C GLY A 89 16.26 -0.51 1.13
N TYR A 90 16.25 0.69 0.58
CA TYR A 90 16.94 1.03 -0.66
C TYR A 90 18.46 1.19 -0.46
N VAL A 91 18.87 1.91 0.58
CA VAL A 91 20.28 2.22 0.83
C VAL A 91 21.10 0.98 1.18
N SER A 92 20.52 0.05 1.95
CA SER A 92 21.23 -1.14 2.43
C SER A 92 21.78 -2.05 1.32
N PRO A 93 21.00 -2.50 0.32
CA PRO A 93 21.52 -3.34 -0.76
C PRO A 93 22.46 -2.59 -1.70
N VAL A 94 22.18 -1.31 -1.99
CA VAL A 94 23.02 -0.48 -2.87
C VAL A 94 24.41 -0.33 -2.26
N SER A 95 24.51 0.06 -1.00
CA SER A 95 25.79 0.20 -0.28
C SER A 95 26.54 -1.13 -0.20
N THR A 96 25.85 -2.23 0.08
CA THR A 96 26.46 -3.56 0.15
C THR A 96 27.04 -3.97 -1.19
N LEU A 97 26.31 -3.80 -2.29
CA LEU A 97 26.77 -4.14 -3.64
C LEU A 97 27.98 -3.29 -4.08
N ILE A 98 27.97 -1.99 -3.76
CA ILE A 98 29.12 -1.12 -4.07
C ILE A 98 30.40 -1.58 -3.34
N ARG A 99 30.28 -2.10 -2.11
CA ARG A 99 31.42 -2.64 -1.35
C ARG A 99 31.95 -3.96 -1.95
N TRP A 100 31.08 -4.78 -2.53
CA TRP A 100 31.48 -6.00 -3.23
C TRP A 100 32.12 -5.75 -4.61
N PHE A 101 31.70 -4.70 -5.31
CA PHE A 101 32.14 -4.35 -6.66
C PHE A 101 32.74 -2.94 -6.72
N PRO A 102 33.85 -2.67 -6.00
CA PRO A 102 34.46 -1.34 -5.96
C PRO A 102 34.97 -0.87 -7.33
N ASP A 103 35.39 -1.81 -8.21
CA ASP A 103 35.87 -1.51 -9.55
C ASP A 103 34.76 -1.22 -10.57
N ARG A 104 33.54 -1.70 -10.28
CA ARG A 104 32.38 -1.61 -11.19
C ARG A 104 31.16 -1.03 -10.48
N ARG A 105 31.35 0.07 -9.77
CA ARG A 105 30.29 0.71 -8.94
C ARG A 105 29.03 1.02 -9.74
N GLY A 106 29.17 1.46 -11.01
CA GLY A 106 28.03 1.73 -11.90
C GLY A 106 27.19 0.48 -12.18
N MET A 107 27.84 -0.65 -12.45
CA MET A 107 27.16 -1.94 -12.64
C MET A 107 26.46 -2.39 -11.35
N ALA A 108 27.12 -2.28 -10.20
CA ALA A 108 26.55 -2.64 -8.89
C ALA A 108 25.30 -1.84 -8.58
N THR A 109 25.34 -0.52 -8.78
CA THR A 109 24.19 0.37 -8.62
C THR A 109 23.09 0.04 -9.61
N GLY A 110 23.43 -0.21 -10.88
CA GLY A 110 22.48 -0.61 -11.92
C GLY A 110 21.73 -1.90 -11.58
N MET A 111 22.41 -2.93 -11.06
CA MET A 111 21.78 -4.17 -10.59
C MET A 111 20.81 -3.94 -9.43
N ALA A 112 21.17 -3.09 -8.47
CA ALA A 112 20.29 -2.75 -7.36
C ALA A 112 19.02 -2.04 -7.84
N ILE A 113 19.14 -1.07 -8.75
CA ILE A 113 18.00 -0.33 -9.34
C ILE A 113 17.14 -1.26 -10.20
N MET A 114 17.76 -2.17 -10.96
CA MET A 114 17.03 -3.17 -11.74
C MET A 114 16.18 -4.09 -10.84
N GLY A 115 16.70 -4.49 -9.69
CA GLY A 115 15.95 -5.26 -8.69
C GLY A 115 14.73 -4.49 -8.15
N PHE A 116 14.89 -3.19 -7.91
CA PHE A 116 13.80 -2.31 -7.48
C PHE A 116 12.72 -2.17 -8.56
N GLY A 117 13.13 -1.88 -9.80
CA GLY A 117 12.20 -1.79 -10.95
C GLY A 117 11.53 -3.13 -11.29
N GLY A 118 12.31 -4.23 -11.26
CA GLY A 118 11.81 -5.59 -11.50
C GLY A 118 10.78 -6.05 -10.45
N GLY A 119 10.90 -5.56 -9.21
CA GLY A 119 9.91 -5.80 -8.16
C GLY A 119 8.51 -5.32 -8.51
N ALA A 120 8.40 -4.26 -9.32
CA ALA A 120 7.10 -3.76 -9.78
C ALA A 120 6.39 -4.74 -10.74
N MET A 121 7.14 -5.49 -11.56
CA MET A 121 6.57 -6.50 -12.48
C MET A 121 5.85 -7.62 -11.74
N ILE A 122 6.37 -8.02 -10.57
CA ILE A 122 5.75 -9.03 -9.72
C ILE A 122 4.72 -8.38 -8.78
N GLY A 123 5.05 -7.22 -8.25
CA GLY A 123 4.24 -6.52 -7.26
C GLY A 123 2.90 -6.01 -7.80
N ALA A 124 2.85 -5.56 -9.05
CA ALA A 124 1.61 -5.04 -9.64
C ALA A 124 0.53 -6.13 -9.80
N PRO A 125 0.79 -7.29 -10.46
CA PRO A 125 -0.18 -8.36 -10.55
C PRO A 125 -0.54 -8.98 -9.18
N LEU A 126 0.44 -9.09 -8.27
CA LEU A 126 0.19 -9.58 -6.92
C LEU A 126 -0.77 -8.67 -6.15
N LYS A 127 -0.56 -7.35 -6.22
CA LYS A 127 -1.48 -6.38 -5.60
C LYS A 127 -2.89 -6.49 -6.16
N LYS A 128 -3.01 -6.60 -7.49
CA LYS A 128 -4.32 -6.78 -8.12
C LYS A 128 -4.99 -8.06 -7.64
N PHE A 129 -4.29 -9.18 -7.64
CA PHE A 129 -4.80 -10.46 -7.16
C PHE A 129 -5.27 -10.37 -5.69
N LEU A 130 -4.49 -9.73 -4.82
CA LEU A 130 -4.87 -9.56 -3.41
C LEU A 130 -6.07 -8.62 -3.23
N LEU A 131 -6.17 -7.56 -4.03
CA LEU A 131 -7.35 -6.70 -4.02
C LEU A 131 -8.59 -7.50 -4.42
N ASP A 132 -8.53 -8.22 -5.53
CA ASP A 132 -9.63 -9.04 -6.03
C ASP A 132 -10.03 -10.14 -5.02
N LEU A 133 -9.04 -10.76 -4.35
CA LEU A 133 -9.25 -11.80 -3.33
C LEU A 133 -10.00 -11.29 -2.09
N HIS A 134 -9.71 -10.06 -1.66
CA HIS A 134 -10.29 -9.47 -0.46
C HIS A 134 -11.46 -8.54 -0.77
N ALA A 135 -11.74 -8.27 -2.05
CA ALA A 135 -12.88 -7.45 -2.45
C ALA A 135 -14.19 -8.12 -2.10
N LYS A 136 -15.15 -7.32 -1.63
CA LYS A 136 -16.51 -7.77 -1.37
C LYS A 136 -17.50 -6.88 -2.12
N ALA A 137 -18.39 -7.50 -2.89
CA ALA A 137 -19.45 -6.79 -3.57
C ALA A 137 -20.35 -6.07 -2.56
N PRO A 138 -20.77 -4.81 -2.83
CA PRO A 138 -21.79 -4.15 -2.05
C PRO A 138 -23.15 -4.86 -2.24
N GLU A 139 -23.99 -4.80 -1.23
CA GLU A 139 -25.31 -5.41 -1.29
C GLU A 139 -26.20 -4.70 -2.33
N TYR A 140 -26.69 -5.47 -3.29
CA TYR A 140 -27.55 -4.99 -4.37
C TYR A 140 -29.01 -5.15 -3.99
N LEU A 141 -29.78 -4.06 -4.05
CA LEU A 141 -31.21 -4.04 -3.69
C LEU A 141 -32.15 -4.16 -4.88
N GLY A 142 -31.65 -3.99 -6.09
CA GLY A 142 -32.44 -4.02 -7.31
C GLY A 142 -32.30 -2.77 -8.15
N THR A 143 -33.11 -2.66 -9.20
CA THR A 143 -33.15 -1.49 -10.09
C THR A 143 -33.73 -0.28 -9.40
N GLU A 144 -33.38 0.94 -9.83
CA GLU A 144 -33.85 2.21 -9.24
C GLU A 144 -35.37 2.31 -9.11
N GLY A 145 -36.13 1.67 -10.02
CA GLY A 145 -37.62 1.65 -9.96
C GLY A 145 -38.21 0.59 -9.03
N ALA A 146 -37.44 -0.35 -8.54
CA ALA A 146 -37.88 -1.45 -7.67
C ALA A 146 -37.78 -1.13 -6.17
N VAL A 147 -37.04 -0.07 -5.80
CA VAL A 147 -36.76 0.31 -4.41
C VAL A 147 -37.33 1.71 -4.14
N SER A 148 -38.06 1.86 -3.05
CA SER A 148 -38.58 3.16 -2.61
C SER A 148 -37.43 3.99 -2.04
N LEU A 149 -37.06 5.06 -2.74
CA LEU A 149 -35.95 5.94 -2.36
C LEU A 149 -36.47 7.18 -1.65
N ILE A 150 -35.90 7.48 -0.49
CA ILE A 150 -36.18 8.71 0.29
C ILE A 150 -34.90 9.56 0.23
N THR A 151 -35.01 10.82 -0.18
CA THR A 151 -33.89 11.75 -0.21
C THR A 151 -33.99 12.70 0.99
N GLU A 152 -32.98 12.65 1.89
CA GLU A 152 -32.87 13.53 3.05
C GLU A 152 -31.44 14.14 3.07
N ASN A 153 -31.34 15.46 3.17
CA ASN A 153 -30.07 16.20 3.24
C ASN A 153 -29.06 15.87 2.09
N GLY A 154 -29.58 15.60 0.90
CA GLY A 154 -28.74 15.25 -0.25
C GLY A 154 -28.22 13.78 -0.27
N ARG A 155 -28.62 12.97 0.70
CA ARG A 155 -28.34 11.53 0.76
C ARG A 155 -29.61 10.75 0.41
N ARG A 156 -29.43 9.59 -0.21
CA ARG A 156 -30.53 8.68 -0.55
C ARG A 156 -30.60 7.54 0.46
N PHE A 157 -31.78 7.21 0.90
CA PHE A 157 -32.06 6.13 1.83
C PHE A 157 -33.11 5.20 1.22
N ALA A 158 -32.99 3.91 1.51
CA ALA A 158 -33.99 2.90 1.25
C ALA A 158 -34.48 2.33 2.59
N GLU A 159 -35.74 1.95 2.66
CA GLU A 159 -36.31 1.26 3.81
C GLU A 159 -36.21 -0.26 3.58
N ILE A 160 -35.38 -0.93 4.41
CA ILE A 160 -35.16 -2.37 4.37
C ILE A 160 -35.59 -2.93 5.73
N ALA A 161 -36.56 -3.83 5.74
CA ALA A 161 -37.07 -4.46 6.96
C ALA A 161 -37.46 -3.48 8.09
N GLY A 162 -37.89 -2.25 7.74
CA GLY A 162 -38.24 -1.21 8.71
C GLY A 162 -37.08 -0.34 9.19
N GLU A 163 -35.86 -0.56 8.69
CA GLU A 163 -34.70 0.29 8.96
C GLU A 163 -34.37 1.16 7.74
N LYS A 164 -34.05 2.44 8.00
CA LYS A 164 -33.54 3.35 6.98
C LYS A 164 -32.08 3.10 6.77
N VAL A 165 -31.72 2.67 5.59
CA VAL A 165 -30.33 2.37 5.19
C VAL A 165 -29.90 3.33 4.09
N GLU A 166 -28.71 3.93 4.23
CA GLU A 166 -28.15 4.81 3.19
C GLU A 166 -27.80 3.98 1.95
N VAL A 167 -28.21 4.49 0.78
CA VAL A 167 -28.02 3.80 -0.49
C VAL A 167 -27.48 4.74 -1.56
N VAL A 168 -26.79 4.15 -2.53
CA VAL A 168 -26.32 4.83 -3.74
C VAL A 168 -26.91 4.18 -4.96
N VAL A 169 -27.37 5.00 -5.91
CA VAL A 169 -27.79 4.53 -7.22
C VAL A 169 -26.60 4.60 -8.15
N ALA A 170 -26.14 3.45 -8.61
CA ALA A 170 -25.04 3.33 -9.55
C ALA A 170 -25.57 3.15 -10.97
N THR A 171 -25.06 3.98 -11.89
CA THR A 171 -25.28 3.79 -13.32
C THR A 171 -24.51 2.55 -13.81
N ALA A 172 -24.81 2.06 -15.02
CA ALA A 172 -24.11 0.92 -15.59
C ALA A 172 -22.59 1.13 -15.68
N THR A 173 -22.15 2.37 -15.95
CA THR A 173 -20.73 2.72 -16.00
C THR A 173 -20.07 2.70 -14.61
N GLU A 174 -20.77 3.19 -13.61
CA GLU A 174 -20.29 3.20 -12.22
C GLU A 174 -20.30 1.80 -11.61
N ALA A 175 -21.33 1.01 -11.86
CA ALA A 175 -21.44 -0.39 -11.42
C ALA A 175 -20.32 -1.27 -12.01
N ALA A 176 -19.94 -1.04 -13.28
CA ALA A 176 -18.80 -1.71 -13.93
C ALA A 176 -17.43 -1.31 -13.33
N GLN A 177 -17.34 -0.15 -12.66
CA GLN A 177 -16.11 0.34 -12.00
C GLN A 177 -16.01 -0.04 -10.51
N LEU A 178 -17.01 -0.72 -9.96
CA LEU A 178 -16.92 -1.27 -8.60
C LEU A 178 -15.77 -2.29 -8.51
N ALA A 179 -15.26 -2.51 -7.30
CA ALA A 179 -14.21 -3.51 -7.05
C ALA A 179 -14.65 -4.92 -7.50
N VAL A 180 -15.92 -5.23 -7.31
CA VAL A 180 -16.59 -6.38 -7.93
C VAL A 180 -17.65 -5.81 -8.87
N PRO A 181 -17.50 -5.93 -10.20
CA PRO A 181 -18.46 -5.40 -11.16
C PRO A 181 -19.87 -5.97 -10.92
N GLY A 182 -20.87 -5.11 -11.05
CA GLY A 182 -22.29 -5.47 -10.85
C GLY A 182 -23.20 -4.79 -11.85
N ASP A 183 -24.51 -4.98 -11.69
CA ASP A 183 -25.53 -4.39 -12.54
C ASP A 183 -25.88 -2.96 -12.10
N ALA A 184 -26.41 -2.15 -13.03
CA ALA A 184 -26.91 -0.82 -12.67
C ALA A 184 -28.09 -0.93 -11.68
N GLY A 185 -28.08 -0.12 -10.63
CA GLY A 185 -29.15 -0.14 -9.64
C GLY A 185 -28.75 0.43 -8.29
N VAL A 186 -29.49 0.05 -7.26
CA VAL A 186 -29.36 0.55 -5.91
C VAL A 186 -28.49 -0.36 -5.07
N TYR A 187 -27.47 0.22 -4.44
CA TYR A 187 -26.52 -0.46 -3.59
C TYR A 187 -26.50 0.11 -2.18
N VAL A 188 -26.37 -0.76 -1.17
CA VAL A 188 -26.28 -0.35 0.23
C VAL A 188 -24.88 0.16 0.53
N VAL A 189 -24.78 1.38 1.08
CA VAL A 189 -23.52 2.01 1.47
C VAL A 189 -22.89 1.25 2.63
N GLY A 190 -21.57 1.00 2.54
CA GLY A 190 -20.80 0.37 3.62
C GLY A 190 -20.87 -1.16 3.70
N THR A 191 -21.59 -1.84 2.82
CA THR A 191 -21.68 -3.32 2.79
C THR A 191 -20.58 -3.96 1.92
N GLY A 192 -20.08 -3.22 0.91
CA GLY A 192 -18.96 -3.64 0.07
C GLY A 192 -17.62 -3.10 0.54
N ASN A 193 -16.53 -3.69 0.05
CA ASN A 193 -15.20 -3.14 0.22
C ASN A 193 -14.33 -3.40 -1.03
N THR A 194 -13.28 -2.60 -1.18
CA THR A 194 -12.34 -2.68 -2.30
C THR A 194 -11.27 -3.77 -2.12
N GLY A 195 -11.26 -4.48 -1.01
CA GLY A 195 -10.20 -5.41 -0.64
C GLY A 195 -8.89 -4.73 -0.19
N ALA A 196 -8.81 -3.40 -0.20
CA ALA A 196 -7.58 -2.66 0.07
C ALA A 196 -7.02 -2.94 1.46
N ALA A 197 -7.85 -3.00 2.49
CA ALA A 197 -7.42 -3.30 3.86
C ALA A 197 -6.78 -4.69 3.97
N GLY A 198 -7.44 -5.72 3.44
CA GLY A 198 -6.92 -7.09 3.41
C GLY A 198 -5.62 -7.19 2.62
N ALA A 199 -5.55 -6.53 1.46
CA ALA A 199 -4.34 -6.49 0.63
C ALA A 199 -3.17 -5.81 1.39
N PHE A 200 -3.41 -4.69 2.10
CA PHE A 200 -2.39 -4.02 2.90
C PHE A 200 -1.88 -4.91 4.03
N LEU A 201 -2.75 -5.55 4.79
CA LEU A 201 -2.37 -6.43 5.88
C LEU A 201 -1.57 -7.63 5.38
N THR A 202 -2.04 -8.29 4.32
CA THR A 202 -1.35 -9.45 3.72
C THR A 202 0.02 -9.04 3.18
N LEU A 203 0.11 -7.93 2.42
CA LEU A 203 1.38 -7.43 1.90
C LEU A 203 2.33 -7.01 3.02
N GLY A 204 1.82 -6.39 4.10
CA GLY A 204 2.62 -6.01 5.25
C GLY A 204 3.34 -7.21 5.88
N ILE A 205 2.62 -8.30 6.08
CA ILE A 205 3.19 -9.54 6.63
C ILE A 205 4.18 -10.18 5.65
N VAL A 206 3.80 -10.31 4.38
CA VAL A 206 4.65 -10.93 3.35
C VAL A 206 5.94 -10.14 3.16
N TYR A 207 5.87 -8.82 3.03
CA TYR A 207 7.05 -7.96 2.90
C TYR A 207 7.92 -8.02 4.14
N PHE A 208 7.33 -8.00 5.34
CA PHE A 208 8.08 -8.13 6.58
C PHE A 208 8.91 -9.42 6.59
N ILE A 209 8.30 -10.57 6.30
CA ILE A 209 8.97 -11.87 6.29
C ILE A 209 10.09 -11.90 5.24
N ILE A 210 9.79 -11.51 3.99
CA ILE A 210 10.78 -11.54 2.89
C ILE A 210 11.95 -10.61 3.20
N MET A 211 11.68 -9.39 3.69
CA MET A 211 12.72 -8.42 3.99
C MET A 211 13.57 -8.84 5.19
N ILE A 212 12.99 -9.48 6.21
CA ILE A 212 13.76 -10.04 7.34
C ILE A 212 14.70 -11.13 6.84
N ILE A 213 14.20 -12.09 6.06
CA ILE A 213 15.04 -13.16 5.48
C ILE A 213 16.16 -12.55 4.64
N ALA A 214 15.86 -11.57 3.80
CA ALA A 214 16.87 -10.87 2.97
C ALA A 214 17.90 -10.12 3.83
N ALA A 215 17.46 -9.45 4.91
CA ALA A 215 18.35 -8.69 5.79
C ALA A 215 19.40 -9.60 6.48
N PHE A 216 19.03 -10.81 6.86
CA PHE A 216 19.97 -11.77 7.43
C PHE A 216 20.99 -12.33 6.42
N GLN A 217 20.71 -12.22 5.13
CA GLN A 217 21.63 -12.66 4.08
C GLN A 217 22.70 -11.60 3.74
N TYR A 218 22.57 -10.36 4.20
CA TYR A 218 23.58 -9.32 3.95
C TYR A 218 24.92 -9.73 4.54
N ARG A 219 25.94 -9.75 3.68
CA ARG A 219 27.34 -9.97 4.05
C ARG A 219 28.17 -8.79 3.52
N VAL A 220 29.00 -8.24 4.36
CA VAL A 220 29.95 -7.21 3.98
C VAL A 220 31.28 -7.90 3.70
N PRO A 221 32.02 -7.54 2.63
CA PRO A 221 33.36 -8.07 2.41
C PRO A 221 34.30 -7.67 3.54
N ALA A 222 35.33 -8.48 3.79
CA ALA A 222 36.36 -8.20 4.79
C ALA A 222 37.11 -6.91 4.46
N GLU A 223 37.67 -6.25 5.50
CA GLU A 223 38.49 -5.06 5.30
C GLU A 223 39.69 -5.38 4.39
N GLY A 224 39.89 -4.53 3.37
CA GLY A 224 40.95 -4.73 2.38
C GLY A 224 40.63 -5.72 1.25
N TRP A 225 39.41 -6.26 1.19
CA TRP A 225 38.98 -7.12 0.08
C TRP A 225 39.06 -6.39 -1.26
N LYS A 226 39.69 -7.04 -2.23
CA LYS A 226 39.77 -6.59 -3.63
C LYS A 226 39.33 -7.74 -4.53
N PRO A 227 38.50 -7.48 -5.56
CA PRO A 227 38.16 -8.50 -6.54
C PRO A 227 39.39 -8.99 -7.25
N GLU A 228 39.50 -10.30 -7.47
CA GLU A 228 40.55 -10.91 -8.28
C GLU A 228 40.21 -10.68 -9.76
N GLY A 229 41.06 -9.97 -10.50
CA GLY A 229 41.00 -9.83 -11.96
C GLY A 229 40.89 -8.45 -12.50
#